data_1a893c232b5c4ada3d7ca27bee856908
#
_entry.id   1a893c232b5c4ada3d7ca27bee856908
#
_cell.length_a   1.000
_cell.length_b   1.000
_cell.length_c   1.000
_cell.angle_alpha   90.00
_cell.angle_beta   90.00
_cell.angle_gamma   90.00
#
_symmetry.space_group_name_H-M   'P 1'
#
loop_
_entity.id
_entity.type
_entity.pdbx_description
1 polymer ?
#
loop_
_entity_poly.entity_id
_entity_poly.type
_entity_poly.pdbx_seq_one_letter_code
_entity_poly.pdbx_strand_id
1 'polypeptide(L)'
;MGKTKNYYQELSELPIKRLIEKKGGLDYLSWSNAWDMLKKAYPNAQRKVYESEHTGLNYFTDGRTAYVKVGIVVNDIEHTDYLPVMDFRNKSILEHKVTSTDVNKAIQRATAKAIAMHGLGLTLWTGEDIPSQQTKEVDTRGTKKLVVGSEDWAKVEKYVKSRKWVDIIEVKNVIGGKYEINATVTEELLKLI
;
A
#
# COMPACT_ATOMS: atom_id res chain seq x y z
N MET A 1 14.48 1.64 42.11
CA MET A 1 13.92 2.78 41.38
C MET A 1 13.47 2.28 40.01
N GLY A 2 12.18 2.18 39.76
CA GLY A 2 11.65 1.80 38.44
C GLY A 2 12.03 2.91 37.43
N LYS A 3 12.58 2.52 36.27
CA LYS A 3 12.82 3.47 35.17
C LYS A 3 11.48 4.03 34.72
N THR A 4 11.29 5.33 34.84
CA THR A 4 10.13 6.04 34.27
C THR A 4 10.13 5.80 32.76
N LYS A 5 9.05 5.23 32.20
CA LYS A 5 8.90 5.04 30.77
C LYS A 5 8.87 6.40 30.08
N ASN A 6 9.50 6.50 28.91
CA ASN A 6 9.34 7.67 28.07
C ASN A 6 8.04 7.55 27.24
N TYR A 7 7.58 8.67 26.67
CA TYR A 7 6.31 8.73 25.94
C TYR A 7 6.21 7.72 24.78
N TYR A 8 7.33 7.43 24.10
CA TYR A 8 7.38 6.45 23.01
C TYR A 8 7.12 5.02 23.54
N GLN A 9 7.74 4.66 24.67
CA GLN A 9 7.53 3.36 25.31
C GLN A 9 6.09 3.23 25.78
N GLU A 10 5.52 4.28 26.37
CA GLU A 10 4.12 4.30 26.78
C GLU A 10 3.18 4.03 25.60
N LEU A 11 3.36 4.73 24.49
CA LEU A 11 2.55 4.56 23.29
C LEU A 11 2.76 3.19 22.63
N SER A 12 4.00 2.67 22.60
CA SER A 12 4.30 1.39 21.97
C SER A 12 3.70 0.18 22.69
N GLU A 13 3.43 0.32 23.99
CA GLU A 13 2.86 -0.74 24.82
C GLU A 13 1.33 -0.68 24.93
N LEU A 14 0.68 0.32 24.31
CA LEU A 14 -0.78 0.40 24.34
C LEU A 14 -1.42 -0.83 23.68
N PRO A 15 -2.51 -1.39 24.26
CA PRO A 15 -3.11 -2.63 23.80
C PRO A 15 -3.96 -2.43 22.53
N ILE A 16 -3.32 -2.47 21.36
CA ILE A 16 -3.98 -2.27 20.06
C ILE A 16 -4.67 -3.51 19.49
N LYS A 17 -4.37 -4.71 20.01
CA LYS A 17 -4.81 -6.01 19.43
C LYS A 17 -6.30 -6.08 19.11
N ARG A 18 -7.16 -5.50 19.93
CA ARG A 18 -8.63 -5.51 19.75
C ARG A 18 -9.12 -4.55 18.66
N LEU A 19 -8.27 -3.63 18.22
CA LEU A 19 -8.60 -2.59 17.25
C LEU A 19 -7.96 -2.86 15.87
N ILE A 20 -7.22 -3.97 15.77
CA ILE A 20 -6.59 -4.39 14.52
C ILE A 20 -7.64 -5.05 13.63
N GLU A 21 -7.76 -4.56 12.42
CA GLU A 21 -8.59 -5.10 11.35
C GLU A 21 -7.71 -5.82 10.31
N LYS A 22 -8.26 -6.82 9.63
CA LYS A 22 -7.60 -7.44 8.48
C LYS A 22 -8.03 -6.74 7.20
N LYS A 23 -7.06 -6.20 6.46
CA LYS A 23 -7.31 -5.52 5.20
C LYS A 23 -6.30 -5.98 4.16
N GLY A 24 -6.78 -6.67 3.12
CA GLY A 24 -5.87 -7.22 2.10
C GLY A 24 -4.87 -8.24 2.64
N GLY A 25 -5.20 -8.97 3.72
CA GLY A 25 -4.30 -9.93 4.37
C GLY A 25 -3.31 -9.30 5.37
N LEU A 26 -3.24 -7.99 5.46
CA LEU A 26 -2.38 -7.26 6.38
C LEU A 26 -3.14 -6.81 7.64
N ASP A 27 -2.43 -6.70 8.74
CA ASP A 27 -2.92 -6.10 9.97
C ASP A 27 -3.02 -4.58 9.79
N TYR A 28 -4.16 -4.01 10.13
CA TYR A 28 -4.46 -2.62 9.93
C TYR A 28 -5.07 -1.98 11.18
N LEU A 29 -4.47 -0.89 11.65
CA LEU A 29 -5.06 -0.02 12.65
C LEU A 29 -5.62 1.22 11.94
N SER A 30 -6.94 1.42 11.99
CA SER A 30 -7.55 2.58 11.34
C SER A 30 -7.03 3.88 11.94
N TRP A 31 -6.94 4.94 11.11
CA TRP A 31 -6.47 6.26 11.58
C TRP A 31 -7.32 6.80 12.74
N SER A 32 -8.62 6.51 12.73
CA SER A 32 -9.55 6.94 13.78
C SER A 32 -9.28 6.24 15.11
N ASN A 33 -9.03 4.92 15.08
CA ASN A 33 -8.67 4.16 16.28
C ASN A 33 -7.30 4.61 16.80
N ALA A 34 -6.32 4.80 15.92
CA ALA A 34 -5.00 5.29 16.30
C ALA A 34 -5.08 6.69 16.94
N TRP A 35 -5.87 7.59 16.34
CA TRP A 35 -6.08 8.94 16.85
C TRP A 35 -6.79 8.95 18.20
N ASP A 36 -7.86 8.17 18.37
CA ASP A 36 -8.59 8.04 19.64
C ASP A 36 -7.67 7.56 20.77
N MET A 37 -6.87 6.52 20.51
CA MET A 37 -5.90 6.01 21.48
C MET A 37 -4.84 7.05 21.83
N LEU A 38 -4.29 7.73 20.82
CA LEU A 38 -3.30 8.78 21.03
C LEU A 38 -3.88 9.90 21.89
N LYS A 39 -5.09 10.39 21.58
CA LYS A 39 -5.75 11.46 22.33
C LYS A 39 -6.13 11.06 23.75
N LYS A 40 -6.43 9.79 24.01
CA LYS A 40 -6.65 9.29 25.36
C LYS A 40 -5.37 9.27 26.20
N ALA A 41 -4.23 8.92 25.59
CA ALA A 41 -2.93 8.93 26.27
C ALA A 41 -2.33 10.34 26.36
N TYR A 42 -2.45 11.13 25.29
CA TYR A 42 -1.89 12.47 25.15
C TYR A 42 -2.97 13.46 24.65
N PRO A 43 -3.81 14.00 25.54
CA PRO A 43 -4.93 14.89 25.18
C PRO A 43 -4.51 16.14 24.38
N ASN A 44 -3.29 16.63 24.58
CA ASN A 44 -2.74 17.79 23.89
C ASN A 44 -2.11 17.47 22.53
N ALA A 45 -2.08 16.19 22.12
CA ALA A 45 -1.57 15.82 20.80
C ALA A 45 -2.33 16.55 19.68
N GLN A 46 -1.60 17.03 18.68
CA GLN A 46 -2.15 17.78 17.56
C GLN A 46 -1.87 17.07 16.24
N ARG A 47 -2.79 17.23 15.30
CA ARG A 47 -2.64 16.79 13.91
C ARG A 47 -2.54 18.01 13.02
N LYS A 48 -1.52 18.05 12.16
CA LYS A 48 -1.31 19.07 11.14
C LYS A 48 -1.46 18.41 9.77
N VAL A 49 -2.36 18.91 8.96
CA VAL A 49 -2.43 18.60 7.51
C VAL A 49 -1.82 19.80 6.81
N TYR A 50 -0.72 19.59 6.10
CA TYR A 50 -0.02 20.66 5.43
C TYR A 50 -0.63 20.98 4.09
N GLU A 51 -0.64 22.26 3.76
CA GLU A 51 -1.10 22.80 2.49
C GLU A 51 0.08 23.31 1.66
N SER A 52 -0.03 23.21 0.36
CA SER A 52 0.94 23.78 -0.58
C SER A 52 0.81 25.29 -0.58
N GLU A 53 1.88 26.03 -0.29
CA GLU A 53 1.91 27.50 -0.32
C GLU A 53 1.58 28.07 -1.71
N HIS A 54 1.85 27.30 -2.78
CA HIS A 54 1.62 27.75 -4.15
C HIS A 54 0.15 27.59 -4.60
N THR A 55 -0.53 26.55 -4.12
CA THR A 55 -1.87 26.19 -4.61
C THR A 55 -2.96 26.34 -3.54
N GLY A 56 -2.60 26.41 -2.26
CA GLY A 56 -3.53 26.35 -1.13
C GLY A 56 -4.22 24.99 -0.96
N LEU A 57 -3.76 23.97 -1.71
CA LEU A 57 -4.33 22.63 -1.64
C LEU A 57 -3.59 21.76 -0.60
N ASN A 58 -4.30 20.85 0.02
CA ASN A 58 -3.75 19.93 1.03
C ASN A 58 -3.03 18.72 0.42
N TYR A 59 -2.41 18.91 -0.73
CA TYR A 59 -1.49 17.98 -1.37
C TYR A 59 -0.41 18.75 -2.14
N PHE A 60 0.67 18.06 -2.44
CA PHE A 60 1.84 18.55 -3.16
C PHE A 60 2.02 17.74 -4.44
N THR A 61 2.79 18.27 -5.38
CA THR A 61 3.08 17.57 -6.66
C THR A 61 4.57 17.64 -6.98
N ASP A 62 5.04 16.60 -7.68
CA ASP A 62 6.35 16.53 -8.32
C ASP A 62 6.28 16.87 -9.83
N GLY A 63 5.11 17.37 -10.30
CA GLY A 63 4.83 17.63 -11.70
C GLY A 63 4.29 16.42 -12.48
N ARG A 64 4.21 15.25 -11.87
CA ARG A 64 3.65 14.02 -12.45
C ARG A 64 2.60 13.37 -11.56
N THR A 65 2.90 13.27 -10.30
CA THR A 65 2.06 12.61 -9.28
C THR A 65 1.84 13.56 -8.11
N ALA A 66 1.02 13.14 -7.17
CA ALA A 66 0.73 13.93 -5.99
C ALA A 66 1.06 13.16 -4.71
N TYR A 67 1.36 13.89 -3.65
CA TYR A 67 1.58 13.36 -2.31
C TYR A 67 0.99 14.30 -1.25
N VAL A 68 0.71 13.77 -0.07
CA VAL A 68 0.27 14.54 1.09
C VAL A 68 1.38 14.61 2.13
N LYS A 69 1.32 15.62 3.00
CA LYS A 69 2.19 15.79 4.15
C LYS A 69 1.34 15.94 5.40
N VAL A 70 1.56 15.08 6.40
CA VAL A 70 0.82 15.09 7.67
C VAL A 70 1.80 15.02 8.82
N GLY A 71 1.66 15.94 9.79
CA GLY A 71 2.41 15.96 11.04
C GLY A 71 1.53 15.56 12.22
N ILE A 72 2.12 14.84 13.17
CA ILE A 72 1.56 14.58 14.49
C ILE A 72 2.52 15.14 15.52
N VAL A 73 1.98 15.94 16.44
CA VAL A 73 2.76 16.55 17.53
C VAL A 73 2.37 15.91 18.86
N VAL A 74 3.34 15.39 19.58
CA VAL A 74 3.19 14.85 20.94
C VAL A 74 4.31 15.39 21.80
N ASN A 75 4.00 16.06 22.91
CA ASN A 75 4.99 16.67 23.81
C ASN A 75 6.01 17.56 23.04
N ASP A 76 5.50 18.42 22.16
CA ASP A 76 6.27 19.34 21.31
C ASP A 76 7.21 18.66 20.29
N ILE A 77 7.18 17.35 20.17
CA ILE A 77 7.90 16.58 19.14
C ILE A 77 6.96 16.33 17.99
N GLU A 78 7.33 16.76 16.80
CA GLU A 78 6.58 16.50 15.57
C GLU A 78 7.22 15.37 14.75
N HIS A 79 6.42 14.36 14.41
CA HIS A 79 6.75 13.38 13.36
C HIS A 79 5.88 13.61 12.14
N THR A 80 6.54 13.73 10.99
CA THR A 80 5.85 14.02 9.71
C THR A 80 5.99 12.85 8.76
N ASP A 81 4.87 12.44 8.17
CA ASP A 81 4.82 11.46 7.09
C ASP A 81 4.47 12.12 5.75
N TYR A 82 5.13 11.66 4.69
CA TYR A 82 4.89 12.05 3.30
C TYR A 82 4.37 10.82 2.55
N LEU A 83 3.11 10.84 2.14
CA LEU A 83 2.49 9.68 1.50
C LEU A 83 2.05 10.03 0.08
N PRO A 84 2.47 9.25 -0.94
CA PRO A 84 1.93 9.39 -2.29
C PRO A 84 0.42 9.19 -2.32
N VAL A 85 -0.26 9.94 -3.18
CA VAL A 85 -1.67 9.70 -3.51
C VAL A 85 -1.72 8.50 -4.46
N MET A 86 -2.36 7.42 -4.02
CA MET A 86 -2.29 6.10 -4.69
C MET A 86 -3.67 5.52 -4.97
N ASP A 87 -3.75 4.72 -6.03
CA ASP A 87 -4.89 3.89 -6.34
C ASP A 87 -5.00 2.66 -5.40
N PHE A 88 -6.01 1.83 -5.63
CA PHE A 88 -6.26 0.61 -4.85
C PHE A 88 -5.16 -0.47 -5.02
N ARG A 89 -4.26 -0.32 -6.00
CA ARG A 89 -3.11 -1.19 -6.24
C ARG A 89 -1.81 -0.61 -5.67
N ASN A 90 -1.89 0.45 -4.86
CA ASN A 90 -0.77 1.21 -4.32
C ASN A 90 0.15 1.82 -5.41
N LYS A 91 -0.40 2.12 -6.60
CA LYS A 91 0.31 2.86 -7.64
C LYS A 91 -0.03 4.35 -7.54
N SER A 92 0.99 5.21 -7.64
CA SER A 92 0.79 6.66 -7.64
C SER A 92 -0.16 7.08 -8.76
N ILE A 93 -1.10 7.97 -8.43
CA ILE A 93 -2.07 8.54 -9.37
C ILE A 93 -1.42 9.74 -10.05
N LEU A 94 -1.59 9.86 -11.37
CA LEU A 94 -1.15 11.04 -12.11
C LEU A 94 -1.91 12.28 -11.60
N GLU A 95 -1.21 13.39 -11.44
CA GLU A 95 -1.74 14.62 -10.83
C GLU A 95 -3.10 15.04 -11.40
N HIS A 96 -3.23 15.08 -12.73
CA HIS A 96 -4.48 15.47 -13.40
C HIS A 96 -5.66 14.50 -13.23
N LYS A 97 -5.43 13.34 -12.58
CA LYS A 97 -6.44 12.32 -12.24
C LYS A 97 -6.73 12.23 -10.75
N VAL A 98 -5.99 12.99 -9.94
CA VAL A 98 -6.18 13.00 -8.50
C VAL A 98 -7.53 13.62 -8.15
N THR A 99 -8.28 12.92 -7.30
CA THR A 99 -9.54 13.41 -6.76
C THR A 99 -9.39 13.78 -5.28
N SER A 100 -10.28 14.64 -4.78
CA SER A 100 -10.33 14.97 -3.36
C SER A 100 -10.53 13.74 -2.45
N THR A 101 -11.24 12.72 -2.97
CA THR A 101 -11.40 11.43 -2.27
C THR A 101 -10.08 10.70 -2.12
N ASP A 102 -9.23 10.70 -3.15
CA ASP A 102 -7.92 10.04 -3.11
C ASP A 102 -6.98 10.78 -2.17
N VAL A 103 -6.99 12.12 -2.21
CA VAL A 103 -6.25 12.98 -1.27
C VAL A 103 -6.67 12.69 0.18
N ASN A 104 -7.98 12.66 0.46
CA ASN A 104 -8.48 12.38 1.80
C ASN A 104 -8.05 10.99 2.30
N LYS A 105 -8.09 9.96 1.45
CA LYS A 105 -7.58 8.61 1.80
C LYS A 105 -6.08 8.63 2.12
N ALA A 106 -5.30 9.37 1.33
CA ALA A 106 -3.86 9.51 1.56
C ALA A 106 -3.59 10.22 2.90
N ILE A 107 -4.30 11.32 3.21
CA ILE A 107 -4.19 12.03 4.49
C ILE A 107 -4.52 11.10 5.68
N GLN A 108 -5.55 10.27 5.58
CA GLN A 108 -5.91 9.32 6.64
C GLN A 108 -4.81 8.28 6.86
N ARG A 109 -4.23 7.73 5.81
CA ARG A 109 -3.11 6.78 5.90
C ARG A 109 -1.85 7.45 6.45
N ALA A 110 -1.49 8.64 5.97
CA ALA A 110 -0.36 9.41 6.49
C ALA A 110 -0.54 9.76 7.98
N THR A 111 -1.77 10.07 8.41
CA THR A 111 -2.09 10.27 9.83
C THR A 111 -1.73 9.05 10.66
N ALA A 112 -2.15 7.84 10.23
CA ALA A 112 -1.84 6.61 10.96
C ALA A 112 -0.34 6.33 11.01
N LYS A 113 0.40 6.58 9.93
CA LYS A 113 1.86 6.42 9.87
C LYS A 113 2.57 7.42 10.76
N ALA A 114 2.20 8.69 10.73
CA ALA A 114 2.79 9.71 11.59
C ALA A 114 2.55 9.42 13.09
N ILE A 115 1.36 8.89 13.45
CA ILE A 115 1.09 8.39 14.82
C ILE A 115 2.01 7.22 15.16
N ALA A 116 2.21 6.29 14.23
CA ALA A 116 3.06 5.13 14.45
C ALA A 116 4.52 5.50 14.74
N MET A 117 5.04 6.58 14.15
CA MET A 117 6.38 7.10 14.45
C MET A 117 6.54 7.54 15.91
N HIS A 118 5.45 7.86 16.61
CA HIS A 118 5.45 8.10 18.06
C HIS A 118 5.39 6.82 18.90
N GLY A 119 5.37 5.63 18.25
CA GLY A 119 5.38 4.32 18.91
C GLY A 119 4.07 3.54 18.79
N LEU A 120 2.93 4.20 18.61
CA LEU A 120 1.62 3.54 18.62
C LEU A 120 1.39 2.69 17.36
N GLY A 121 1.53 1.36 17.51
CA GLY A 121 1.28 0.41 16.42
C GLY A 121 2.36 0.40 15.34
N LEU A 122 3.57 0.88 15.61
CA LEU A 122 4.67 0.91 14.62
C LEU A 122 4.98 -0.48 14.05
N THR A 123 4.82 -1.53 14.84
CA THR A 123 5.06 -2.92 14.41
C THR A 123 4.14 -3.39 13.28
N LEU A 124 3.00 -2.72 13.05
CA LEU A 124 2.08 -3.03 11.95
C LEU A 124 2.64 -2.61 10.58
N TRP A 125 3.63 -1.70 10.58
CA TRP A 125 4.26 -1.17 9.38
C TRP A 125 5.59 -1.85 9.05
N THR A 126 6.06 -2.78 9.91
CA THR A 126 7.27 -3.55 9.64
C THR A 126 7.08 -4.43 8.41
N GLY A 127 7.94 -4.25 7.41
CA GLY A 127 7.87 -4.98 6.15
C GLY A 127 7.15 -4.25 5.01
N GLU A 128 6.54 -3.09 5.25
CA GLU A 128 5.90 -2.31 4.17
C GLU A 128 6.91 -1.82 3.13
N ASP A 129 8.11 -1.47 3.56
CA ASP A 129 9.21 -1.01 2.70
C ASP A 129 10.10 -2.15 2.17
N ILE A 130 9.89 -3.37 2.62
CA ILE A 130 10.51 -4.51 1.98
C ILE A 130 9.81 -4.62 0.63
N PRO A 131 10.54 -4.45 -0.52
CA PRO A 131 9.97 -4.78 -1.80
C PRO A 131 9.41 -6.18 -1.60
N SER A 132 8.10 -6.33 -1.67
CA SER A 132 7.53 -7.65 -1.75
C SER A 132 8.33 -8.31 -2.85
N GLN A 133 9.27 -9.20 -2.50
CA GLN A 133 9.54 -10.26 -3.43
C GLN A 133 8.14 -10.79 -3.68
N GLN A 134 7.60 -10.35 -4.79
CA GLN A 134 6.37 -10.89 -5.31
C GLN A 134 6.71 -12.34 -5.68
N THR A 135 6.88 -13.19 -4.68
CA THR A 135 6.15 -14.41 -4.69
C THR A 135 4.70 -13.94 -4.69
N LYS A 136 4.20 -13.58 -5.87
CA LYS A 136 2.81 -13.77 -6.15
C LYS A 136 2.58 -15.24 -5.80
N GLU A 137 2.15 -15.53 -4.59
CA GLU A 137 1.13 -16.53 -4.43
C GLU A 137 0.00 -15.96 -5.28
N VAL A 138 0.06 -16.30 -6.55
CA VAL A 138 -1.06 -16.22 -7.46
C VAL A 138 -2.15 -16.90 -6.68
N ASP A 139 -3.19 -16.16 -6.33
CA ASP A 139 -4.40 -16.74 -5.75
C ASP A 139 -4.87 -17.80 -6.75
N THR A 140 -4.36 -19.02 -6.57
CA THR A 140 -4.65 -20.17 -7.42
C THR A 140 -6.07 -20.72 -7.15
N ARG A 141 -6.80 -20.05 -6.24
CA ARG A 141 -8.21 -20.32 -6.02
C ARG A 141 -9.00 -19.85 -7.23
N GLY A 142 -9.04 -20.69 -8.25
CA GLY A 142 -9.81 -20.49 -9.49
C GLY A 142 -9.00 -20.43 -10.78
N THR A 143 -7.65 -20.47 -10.75
CA THR A 143 -6.87 -20.58 -11.98
C THR A 143 -6.85 -22.01 -12.50
N LYS A 144 -7.15 -22.17 -13.80
CA LYS A 144 -7.05 -23.47 -14.48
C LYS A 144 -5.58 -23.74 -14.83
N LYS A 145 -5.16 -24.99 -14.67
CA LYS A 145 -3.82 -25.40 -15.12
C LYS A 145 -3.76 -25.33 -16.66
N LEU A 146 -2.89 -24.49 -17.21
CA LEU A 146 -2.68 -24.40 -18.64
C LEU A 146 -1.77 -25.55 -19.09
N VAL A 147 -2.25 -26.37 -20.01
CA VAL A 147 -1.50 -27.49 -20.59
C VAL A 147 -1.26 -27.21 -22.06
N VAL A 148 0.00 -27.25 -22.50
CA VAL A 148 0.39 -27.08 -23.92
C VAL A 148 -0.33 -28.15 -24.74
N GLY A 149 -0.95 -27.74 -25.87
CA GLY A 149 -1.72 -28.61 -26.75
C GLY A 149 -3.20 -28.82 -26.35
N SER A 150 -3.65 -28.22 -25.22
CA SER A 150 -5.06 -28.23 -24.82
C SER A 150 -5.92 -27.23 -25.61
N GLU A 151 -7.24 -27.36 -25.55
CA GLU A 151 -8.16 -26.35 -26.10
C GLU A 151 -7.92 -24.94 -25.50
N ASP A 152 -7.63 -24.87 -24.20
CA ASP A 152 -7.31 -23.61 -23.53
C ASP A 152 -5.96 -23.05 -24.03
N TRP A 153 -4.97 -23.91 -24.33
CA TRP A 153 -3.72 -23.50 -24.95
C TRP A 153 -3.96 -22.90 -26.34
N ALA A 154 -4.76 -23.51 -27.18
CA ALA A 154 -5.08 -22.99 -28.51
C ALA A 154 -5.69 -21.58 -28.46
N LYS A 155 -6.54 -21.30 -27.45
CA LYS A 155 -7.11 -19.97 -27.21
C LYS A 155 -6.04 -18.97 -26.80
N VAL A 156 -5.13 -19.37 -25.90
CA VAL A 156 -4.02 -18.54 -25.42
C VAL A 156 -3.06 -18.25 -26.55
N GLU A 157 -2.66 -19.25 -27.32
CA GLU A 157 -1.77 -19.12 -28.49
C GLU A 157 -2.31 -18.12 -29.51
N LYS A 158 -3.60 -18.25 -29.88
CA LYS A 158 -4.29 -17.33 -30.79
C LYS A 158 -4.28 -15.90 -30.23
N TYR A 159 -4.53 -15.76 -28.93
CA TYR A 159 -4.54 -14.46 -28.26
C TYR A 159 -3.16 -13.82 -28.25
N VAL A 160 -2.10 -14.57 -27.91
CA VAL A 160 -0.72 -14.07 -27.88
C VAL A 160 -0.28 -13.64 -29.28
N LYS A 161 -0.52 -14.45 -30.31
CA LYS A 161 -0.19 -14.13 -31.71
C LYS A 161 -0.97 -12.93 -32.28
N SER A 162 -2.12 -12.57 -31.69
CA SER A 162 -2.96 -11.48 -32.19
C SER A 162 -2.51 -10.09 -31.73
N ARG A 163 -1.47 -10.00 -30.89
CA ARG A 163 -0.99 -8.75 -30.28
C ARG A 163 0.53 -8.62 -30.38
N LYS A 164 1.02 -7.38 -30.28
CA LYS A 164 2.44 -7.11 -30.06
C LYS A 164 2.69 -7.03 -28.56
N TRP A 165 3.68 -7.77 -28.09
CA TRP A 165 4.09 -7.81 -26.69
C TRP A 165 5.48 -7.20 -26.54
N VAL A 166 5.74 -6.53 -25.42
CA VAL A 166 7.05 -5.95 -25.11
C VAL A 166 7.99 -7.04 -24.61
N ASP A 167 7.49 -7.93 -23.77
CA ASP A 167 8.24 -9.04 -23.20
C ASP A 167 7.33 -10.16 -22.68
N ILE A 168 7.96 -11.27 -22.27
CA ILE A 168 7.27 -12.43 -21.69
C ILE A 168 6.59 -12.11 -20.35
N ILE A 169 7.05 -11.09 -19.62
CA ILE A 169 6.52 -10.71 -18.32
C ILE A 169 5.13 -10.10 -18.51
N GLU A 170 4.97 -9.29 -19.56
CA GLU A 170 3.67 -8.72 -19.91
C GLU A 170 2.67 -9.83 -20.27
N VAL A 171 3.06 -10.80 -21.08
CA VAL A 171 2.25 -11.97 -21.44
C VAL A 171 1.82 -12.73 -20.21
N LYS A 172 2.76 -13.06 -19.32
CA LYS A 172 2.48 -13.78 -18.07
C LYS A 172 1.53 -13.01 -17.15
N ASN A 173 1.66 -11.70 -17.04
CA ASN A 173 0.78 -10.88 -16.20
C ASN A 173 -0.68 -10.90 -16.68
N VAL A 174 -0.88 -10.94 -18.01
CA VAL A 174 -2.24 -10.98 -18.60
C VAL A 174 -2.86 -12.37 -18.47
N ILE A 175 -2.09 -13.41 -18.81
CA ILE A 175 -2.59 -14.79 -18.86
C ILE A 175 -2.68 -15.41 -17.46
N GLY A 176 -1.75 -15.06 -16.56
CA GLY A 176 -1.65 -15.57 -15.19
C GLY A 176 -2.85 -15.23 -14.29
N GLY A 177 -3.67 -14.25 -14.66
CA GLY A 177 -4.94 -13.98 -13.98
C GLY A 177 -6.00 -15.08 -14.16
N LYS A 178 -5.84 -15.93 -15.18
CA LYS A 178 -6.81 -17.00 -15.52
C LYS A 178 -6.20 -18.39 -15.48
N TYR A 179 -4.90 -18.50 -15.79
CA TYR A 179 -4.21 -19.78 -15.93
C TYR A 179 -2.95 -19.85 -15.07
N GLU A 180 -2.68 -21.02 -14.52
CA GLU A 180 -1.40 -21.36 -13.90
C GLU A 180 -0.34 -21.61 -14.98
N ILE A 181 0.76 -20.85 -14.97
CA ILE A 181 1.82 -20.89 -15.97
C ILE A 181 3.06 -21.54 -15.37
N ASN A 182 3.38 -22.75 -15.78
CA ASN A 182 4.60 -23.46 -15.40
C ASN A 182 5.78 -23.16 -16.36
N ALA A 183 6.94 -23.76 -16.09
CA ALA A 183 8.14 -23.57 -16.88
C ALA A 183 7.93 -23.95 -18.37
N THR A 184 7.33 -25.11 -18.63
CA THR A 184 7.05 -25.61 -19.99
C THR A 184 6.15 -24.65 -20.77
N VAL A 185 5.08 -24.14 -20.15
CA VAL A 185 4.18 -23.15 -20.74
C VAL A 185 4.93 -21.86 -21.03
N THR A 186 5.84 -21.44 -20.15
CA THR A 186 6.68 -20.26 -20.36
C THR A 186 7.57 -20.36 -21.58
N GLU A 187 8.23 -21.52 -21.75
CA GLU A 187 9.09 -21.78 -22.91
C GLU A 187 8.32 -21.74 -24.22
N GLU A 188 7.12 -22.30 -24.25
CA GLU A 188 6.28 -22.27 -25.45
C GLU A 188 5.73 -20.85 -25.73
N LEU A 189 5.37 -20.09 -24.70
CA LEU A 189 4.95 -18.69 -24.86
C LEU A 189 6.06 -17.82 -25.43
N LEU A 190 7.32 -18.05 -25.02
CA LEU A 190 8.49 -17.34 -25.56
C LEU A 190 8.69 -17.54 -27.07
N LYS A 191 8.24 -18.65 -27.62
CA LYS A 191 8.32 -18.91 -29.07
C LYS A 191 7.24 -18.19 -29.89
N LEU A 192 6.25 -17.59 -29.20
CA LEU A 192 5.09 -16.96 -29.82
C LEU A 192 5.17 -15.43 -29.89
N ILE A 193 6.17 -14.83 -29.21
CA ILE A 193 6.37 -13.37 -29.11
C ILE A 193 7.60 -12.86 -29.84
#